data_039e819c739c515d93519e6146b83b3b
#
_entry.id   039e819c739c515d93519e6146b83b3b
#
_cell.length_a   1.000
_cell.length_b   1.000
_cell.length_c   1.000
_cell.angle_alpha   90.00
_cell.angle_beta   90.00
_cell.angle_gamma   90.00
#
_symmetry.space_group_name_H-M   'P 1'
#
loop_
_entity.id
_entity.type
_entity.pdbx_description
1 polymer ?
#
loop_
_entity_poly.entity_id
_entity_poly.type
_entity_poly.pdbx_seq_one_letter_code
_entity_poly.pdbx_strand_id
1 'polypeptide(L)'
;MISQQLKTGFAAYPKAIRLIWANHLVKYLLIPVLLNIILVVALIYSGIGVGDWINGIIERSVENMNGWIQAAMVGIKIVLPIVFFALFIFIGGTIVNILMSPIYTLLSEKTETILTGKEFPFDFKQTLKDIWRAIRIAVRNTIKQLSLIILCLPLNLIPVVGSVISLVLIFIINAYYFGCGFMDYTYERWRLSPKESRKEVHKIKYITFANGAVYSLPLYLFCGTFIAAFIGGVSAVAATITQLETRGQVSRIKNQKADILDPARG
;
A
#
# COMPACT_ATOMS: atom_id res chain seq x y z
N MET A 1 0.13 24.35 12.17
CA MET A 1 -0.87 23.30 11.86
C MET A 1 -0.31 22.21 10.93
N ILE A 2 0.21 22.54 9.74
CA ILE A 2 0.80 21.56 8.79
C ILE A 2 1.97 20.79 9.41
N SER A 3 2.97 21.50 9.93
CA SER A 3 4.16 20.91 10.56
C SER A 3 3.80 19.97 11.72
N GLN A 4 2.77 20.29 12.51
CA GLN A 4 2.32 19.45 13.61
C GLN A 4 1.69 18.15 13.12
N GLN A 5 0.85 18.21 12.06
CA GLN A 5 0.28 17.01 11.47
C GLN A 5 1.36 16.09 10.89
N LEU A 6 2.34 16.65 10.17
CA LEU A 6 3.47 15.87 9.64
C LEU A 6 4.27 15.20 10.77
N LYS A 7 4.61 15.96 11.82
CA LYS A 7 5.31 15.41 12.99
C LYS A 7 4.51 14.27 13.64
N THR A 8 3.20 14.43 13.82
CA THR A 8 2.33 13.37 14.37
C THR A 8 2.34 12.13 13.50
N GLY A 9 2.24 12.28 12.18
CA GLY A 9 2.28 11.16 11.24
C GLY A 9 3.59 10.38 11.30
N PHE A 10 4.73 11.06 11.25
CA PHE A 10 6.04 10.41 11.33
C PHE A 10 6.33 9.83 12.73
N ALA A 11 5.94 10.52 13.81
CA ALA A 11 6.13 10.06 15.19
C ALA A 11 5.33 8.79 15.54
N ALA A 12 4.33 8.43 14.74
CA ALA A 12 3.60 7.19 14.93
C ALA A 12 4.42 5.94 14.56
N TYR A 13 5.41 6.05 13.68
CA TYR A 13 6.21 4.91 13.25
C TYR A 13 7.05 4.27 14.37
N PRO A 14 7.85 5.03 15.14
CA PRO A 14 8.52 4.46 16.32
C PRO A 14 7.56 3.82 17.32
N LYS A 15 6.37 4.41 17.52
CA LYS A 15 5.33 3.84 18.39
C LYS A 15 4.79 2.53 17.80
N ALA A 16 4.52 2.50 16.50
CA ALA A 16 4.03 1.32 15.79
C ALA A 16 5.04 0.17 15.88
N ILE A 17 6.32 0.43 15.63
CA ILE A 17 7.39 -0.56 15.75
C ILE A 17 7.44 -1.12 17.17
N ARG A 18 7.48 -0.27 18.20
CA ARG A 18 7.47 -0.71 19.61
C ARG A 18 6.25 -1.56 19.94
N LEU A 19 5.06 -1.18 19.48
CA LEU A 19 3.82 -1.91 19.72
C LEU A 19 3.85 -3.29 19.05
N ILE A 20 4.34 -3.37 17.82
CA ILE A 20 4.48 -4.62 17.06
C ILE A 20 5.42 -5.60 17.78
N TRP A 21 6.59 -5.13 18.23
CA TRP A 21 7.56 -5.97 18.93
C TRP A 21 7.05 -6.39 20.31
N ALA A 22 6.51 -5.46 21.10
CA ALA A 22 6.03 -5.73 22.45
C ALA A 22 4.86 -6.73 22.49
N ASN A 23 4.05 -6.81 21.42
CA ASN A 23 2.87 -7.67 21.38
C ASN A 23 3.00 -8.84 20.40
N HIS A 24 4.22 -9.19 19.99
CA HIS A 24 4.51 -10.33 19.09
C HIS A 24 3.74 -10.29 17.76
N LEU A 25 3.41 -9.08 17.24
CA LEU A 25 2.71 -8.92 15.98
C LEU A 25 3.63 -9.09 14.76
N VAL A 26 4.94 -9.25 14.96
CA VAL A 26 5.96 -9.44 13.90
C VAL A 26 5.60 -10.61 12.97
N LYS A 27 5.01 -11.69 13.52
CA LYS A 27 4.57 -12.85 12.73
C LYS A 27 3.63 -12.51 11.59
N TYR A 28 2.81 -11.48 11.75
CA TYR A 28 1.90 -11.02 10.69
C TYR A 28 2.63 -10.22 9.61
N LEU A 29 3.79 -9.63 9.93
CA LEU A 29 4.62 -8.92 8.95
C LEU A 29 5.42 -9.87 8.04
N LEU A 30 5.62 -11.12 8.45
CA LEU A 30 6.29 -12.13 7.63
C LEU A 30 5.43 -12.60 6.46
N ILE A 31 4.11 -12.57 6.60
CA ILE A 31 3.18 -13.03 5.55
C ILE A 31 3.33 -12.18 4.26
N PRO A 32 3.33 -10.83 4.30
CA PRO A 32 3.62 -10.00 3.15
C PRO A 32 4.95 -10.32 2.47
N VAL A 33 5.98 -10.54 3.26
CA VAL A 33 7.33 -10.88 2.75
C VAL A 33 7.30 -12.22 2.02
N LEU A 34 6.69 -13.24 2.63
CA LEU A 34 6.56 -14.57 2.03
C LEU A 34 5.78 -14.53 0.71
N LEU A 35 4.66 -13.80 0.68
CA LEU A 35 3.87 -13.64 -0.54
C LEU A 35 4.65 -12.93 -1.66
N ASN A 36 5.45 -11.91 -1.32
CA ASN A 36 6.32 -11.27 -2.31
C ASN A 36 7.39 -12.23 -2.84
N ILE A 37 7.99 -13.08 -2.00
CA ILE A 37 8.94 -14.10 -2.44
C ILE A 37 8.27 -15.07 -3.41
N ILE A 38 7.09 -15.58 -3.06
CA ILE A 38 6.30 -16.47 -3.93
C ILE A 38 6.01 -15.80 -5.29
N LEU A 39 5.62 -14.53 -5.26
CA LEU A 39 5.35 -13.77 -6.49
C LEU A 39 6.59 -13.62 -7.36
N VAL A 40 7.75 -13.30 -6.78
CA VAL A 40 9.02 -13.17 -7.52
C VAL A 40 9.43 -14.50 -8.12
N VAL A 41 9.31 -15.60 -7.36
CA VAL A 41 9.58 -16.95 -7.87
C VAL A 41 8.65 -17.28 -9.04
N ALA A 42 7.34 -17.01 -8.89
CA ALA A 42 6.37 -17.20 -9.96
C ALA A 42 6.67 -16.33 -11.20
N LEU A 43 7.14 -15.10 -11.00
CA LEU A 43 7.57 -14.20 -12.08
C LEU A 43 8.76 -14.78 -12.86
N ILE A 44 9.77 -15.27 -12.15
CA ILE A 44 10.96 -15.87 -12.78
C ILE A 44 10.56 -17.08 -13.63
N TYR A 45 9.83 -18.03 -13.06
CA TYR A 45 9.42 -19.25 -13.77
C TYR A 45 8.49 -18.96 -14.95
N SER A 46 7.51 -18.08 -14.77
CA SER A 46 6.63 -17.69 -15.89
C SER A 46 7.37 -16.90 -16.97
N GLY A 47 8.36 -16.09 -16.60
CA GLY A 47 9.21 -15.36 -17.54
C GLY A 47 10.06 -16.28 -18.39
N ILE A 48 10.65 -17.33 -17.81
CA ILE A 48 11.39 -18.37 -18.54
C ILE A 48 10.45 -19.08 -19.51
N GLY A 49 9.30 -19.58 -19.03
CA GLY A 49 8.33 -20.29 -19.86
C GLY A 49 7.79 -19.45 -21.04
N VAL A 50 7.51 -18.18 -20.80
CA VAL A 50 7.09 -17.25 -21.88
C VAL A 50 8.24 -16.98 -22.86
N GLY A 51 9.48 -16.85 -22.36
CA GLY A 51 10.66 -16.68 -23.20
C GLY A 51 10.87 -17.87 -24.14
N ASP A 52 10.79 -19.08 -23.62
CA ASP A 52 10.92 -20.31 -24.39
C ASP A 52 9.79 -20.46 -25.43
N TRP A 53 8.56 -20.15 -25.04
CA TRP A 53 7.40 -20.17 -25.94
C TRP A 53 7.55 -19.18 -27.10
N ILE A 54 7.98 -17.95 -26.82
CA ILE A 54 8.23 -16.89 -27.81
C ILE A 54 9.34 -17.34 -28.76
N ASN A 55 10.46 -17.87 -28.23
CA ASN A 55 11.56 -18.37 -29.04
C ASN A 55 11.10 -19.48 -29.98
N GLY A 56 10.32 -20.46 -29.47
CA GLY A 56 9.80 -21.55 -30.28
C GLY A 56 8.87 -21.13 -31.42
N ILE A 57 8.07 -20.06 -31.21
CA ILE A 57 7.23 -19.48 -32.27
C ILE A 57 8.10 -18.79 -33.33
N ILE A 58 9.05 -17.96 -32.89
CA ILE A 58 9.88 -17.17 -33.79
C ILE A 58 10.77 -18.09 -34.66
N GLU A 59 11.44 -19.09 -34.08
CA GLU A 59 12.29 -20.04 -34.80
C GLU A 59 11.54 -20.79 -35.91
N ARG A 60 10.30 -21.22 -35.62
CA ARG A 60 9.43 -21.88 -36.59
C ARG A 60 8.95 -20.97 -37.73
N SER A 61 8.86 -19.67 -37.47
CA SER A 61 8.27 -18.69 -38.40
C SER A 61 9.31 -18.00 -39.29
N VAL A 62 10.58 -17.97 -38.90
CA VAL A 62 11.61 -17.10 -39.52
C VAL A 62 12.42 -17.78 -40.61
N GLU A 63 12.47 -19.11 -40.66
CA GLU A 63 13.34 -19.86 -41.61
C GLU A 63 13.12 -19.53 -43.11
N ASN A 64 11.94 -18.99 -43.47
CA ASN A 64 11.58 -18.72 -44.89
C ASN A 64 11.10 -17.28 -45.16
N MET A 65 11.42 -16.29 -44.30
CA MET A 65 10.88 -14.94 -44.42
C MET A 65 11.91 -13.92 -44.97
N ASN A 66 11.39 -12.86 -45.62
CA ASN A 66 12.18 -11.74 -46.13
C ASN A 66 12.89 -10.97 -45.01
N GLY A 67 14.07 -10.40 -45.27
CA GLY A 67 14.92 -9.75 -44.25
C GLY A 67 14.27 -8.66 -43.40
N TRP A 68 13.32 -7.89 -43.93
CA TRP A 68 12.60 -6.91 -43.14
C TRP A 68 11.61 -7.52 -42.12
N ILE A 69 11.05 -8.69 -42.46
CA ILE A 69 10.18 -9.47 -41.55
C ILE A 69 11.03 -10.06 -40.42
N GLN A 70 12.24 -10.55 -40.74
CA GLN A 70 13.19 -11.02 -39.73
C GLN A 70 13.55 -9.89 -38.75
N ALA A 71 13.82 -8.66 -39.22
CA ALA A 71 14.08 -7.51 -38.36
C ALA A 71 12.89 -7.15 -37.45
N ALA A 72 11.67 -7.24 -38.00
CA ALA A 72 10.46 -7.00 -37.20
C ALA A 72 10.27 -8.07 -36.12
N MET A 73 10.54 -9.34 -36.42
CA MET A 73 10.49 -10.46 -35.45
C MET A 73 11.52 -10.32 -34.32
N VAL A 74 12.73 -9.82 -34.64
CA VAL A 74 13.72 -9.49 -33.60
C VAL A 74 13.21 -8.38 -32.70
N GLY A 75 12.53 -7.37 -33.24
CA GLY A 75 11.86 -6.32 -32.45
C GLY A 75 10.79 -6.89 -31.49
N ILE A 76 9.95 -7.80 -32.01
CA ILE A 76 8.94 -8.49 -31.20
C ILE A 76 9.57 -9.32 -30.08
N LYS A 77 10.67 -10.03 -30.37
CA LYS A 77 11.44 -10.84 -29.41
C LYS A 77 11.94 -10.01 -28.21
N ILE A 78 12.21 -8.72 -28.41
CA ILE A 78 12.65 -7.80 -27.36
C ILE A 78 11.45 -7.17 -26.64
N VAL A 79 10.47 -6.68 -27.41
CA VAL A 79 9.35 -5.89 -26.86
C VAL A 79 8.37 -6.76 -26.08
N LEU A 80 8.07 -7.97 -26.58
CA LEU A 80 7.04 -8.82 -25.97
C LEU A 80 7.38 -9.28 -24.54
N PRO A 81 8.62 -9.72 -24.21
CA PRO A 81 9.01 -9.96 -22.83
C PRO A 81 8.92 -8.71 -21.93
N ILE A 82 9.31 -7.55 -22.43
CA ILE A 82 9.22 -6.30 -21.67
C ILE A 82 7.77 -5.98 -21.30
N VAL A 83 6.86 -6.09 -22.28
CA VAL A 83 5.43 -5.90 -22.05
C VAL A 83 4.88 -6.96 -21.09
N PHE A 84 5.27 -8.21 -21.24
CA PHE A 84 4.89 -9.29 -20.33
C PHE A 84 5.33 -9.00 -18.89
N PHE A 85 6.60 -8.64 -18.69
CA PHE A 85 7.12 -8.29 -17.37
C PHE A 85 6.41 -7.09 -16.78
N ALA A 86 6.16 -6.05 -17.57
CA ALA A 86 5.43 -4.87 -17.11
C ALA A 86 3.99 -5.23 -16.66
N LEU A 87 3.28 -6.01 -17.45
CA LEU A 87 1.93 -6.50 -17.12
C LEU A 87 1.95 -7.40 -15.88
N PHE A 88 2.92 -8.32 -15.79
CA PHE A 88 3.04 -9.22 -14.65
C PHE A 88 3.33 -8.46 -13.35
N ILE A 89 4.23 -7.47 -13.37
CA ILE A 89 4.52 -6.63 -12.20
C ILE A 89 3.26 -5.83 -11.81
N PHE A 90 2.55 -5.28 -12.78
CA PHE A 90 1.34 -4.50 -12.53
C PHE A 90 0.21 -5.36 -11.93
N ILE A 91 -0.09 -6.49 -12.55
CA ILE A 91 -1.11 -7.43 -12.10
C ILE A 91 -0.70 -8.08 -10.77
N GLY A 92 0.54 -8.54 -10.67
CA GLY A 92 1.08 -9.16 -9.47
C GLY A 92 1.07 -8.22 -8.28
N GLY A 93 1.49 -6.97 -8.46
CA GLY A 93 1.40 -5.94 -7.42
C GLY A 93 -0.03 -5.70 -6.95
N THR A 94 -1.00 -5.71 -7.86
CA THR A 94 -2.42 -5.57 -7.53
C THR A 94 -2.92 -6.78 -6.74
N ILE A 95 -2.56 -7.99 -7.14
CA ILE A 95 -2.92 -9.23 -6.45
C ILE A 95 -2.35 -9.22 -5.03
N VAL A 96 -1.07 -8.87 -4.87
CA VAL A 96 -0.43 -8.78 -3.54
C VAL A 96 -1.16 -7.77 -2.67
N ASN A 97 -1.49 -6.58 -3.16
CA ASN A 97 -2.21 -5.58 -2.39
C ASN A 97 -3.59 -6.07 -1.93
N ILE A 98 -4.32 -6.82 -2.77
CA ILE A 98 -5.61 -7.41 -2.41
C ILE A 98 -5.42 -8.49 -1.34
N LEU A 99 -4.44 -9.38 -1.49
CA LEU A 99 -4.13 -10.44 -0.54
C LEU A 99 -3.60 -9.90 0.80
N MET A 100 -2.93 -8.73 0.79
CA MET A 100 -2.43 -8.06 1.99
C MET A 100 -3.52 -7.33 2.76
N SER A 101 -4.60 -6.94 2.11
CA SER A 101 -5.67 -6.17 2.75
C SER A 101 -6.20 -6.82 4.04
N PRO A 102 -6.55 -8.13 4.10
CA PRO A 102 -7.01 -8.75 5.34
C PRO A 102 -5.95 -8.78 6.44
N ILE A 103 -4.66 -8.87 6.08
CA ILE A 103 -3.57 -8.88 7.06
C ILE A 103 -3.39 -7.49 7.67
N TYR A 104 -3.45 -6.45 6.85
CA TYR A 104 -3.37 -5.06 7.32
C TYR A 104 -4.60 -4.69 8.16
N THR A 105 -5.79 -5.18 7.79
CA THR A 105 -7.01 -5.05 8.60
C THR A 105 -6.83 -5.71 9.95
N LEU A 106 -6.31 -6.94 10.00
CA LEU A 106 -6.04 -7.67 11.24
C LEU A 106 -5.00 -6.97 12.13
N LEU A 107 -3.91 -6.45 11.55
CA LEU A 107 -2.91 -5.68 12.29
C LEU A 107 -3.49 -4.40 12.87
N SER A 108 -4.29 -3.70 12.08
CA SER A 108 -4.99 -2.49 12.49
C SER A 108 -6.00 -2.77 13.62
N GLU A 109 -6.74 -3.88 13.53
CA GLU A 109 -7.70 -4.35 14.55
C GLU A 109 -7.00 -4.68 15.87
N LYS A 110 -5.96 -5.53 15.83
CA LYS A 110 -5.17 -5.86 17.01
C LYS A 110 -4.55 -4.62 17.67
N THR A 111 -4.11 -3.65 16.86
CA THR A 111 -3.60 -2.38 17.36
C THR A 111 -4.68 -1.62 18.14
N GLU A 112 -5.88 -1.53 17.59
CA GLU A 112 -6.99 -0.85 18.28
C GLU A 112 -7.38 -1.60 19.54
N THR A 113 -7.47 -2.93 19.52
CA THR A 113 -7.74 -3.77 20.69
C THR A 113 -6.71 -3.54 21.81
N ILE A 114 -5.41 -3.55 21.47
CA ILE A 114 -4.33 -3.33 22.45
C ILE A 114 -4.42 -1.93 23.08
N LEU A 115 -4.71 -0.92 22.28
CA LEU A 115 -4.73 0.48 22.74
C LEU A 115 -6.01 0.86 23.44
N THR A 116 -7.15 0.25 23.09
CA THR A 116 -8.47 0.65 23.58
C THR A 116 -9.17 -0.39 24.44
N GLY A 117 -8.71 -1.65 24.41
CA GLY A 117 -9.37 -2.77 25.07
C GLY A 117 -10.69 -3.21 24.40
N LYS A 118 -11.03 -2.65 23.23
CA LYS A 118 -12.22 -3.06 22.48
C LYS A 118 -11.96 -4.37 21.76
N GLU A 119 -12.87 -5.32 21.87
CA GLU A 119 -12.85 -6.53 21.08
C GLU A 119 -13.73 -6.39 19.85
N PHE A 120 -13.30 -7.01 18.75
CA PHE A 120 -14.02 -7.00 17.49
C PHE A 120 -14.42 -8.45 17.16
N PRO A 121 -15.67 -8.87 17.47
CA PRO A 121 -16.14 -10.21 17.15
C PRO A 121 -16.19 -10.39 15.63
N PHE A 122 -15.72 -11.55 15.18
CA PHE A 122 -15.75 -11.89 13.76
C PHE A 122 -17.20 -12.11 13.29
N ASP A 123 -17.62 -11.31 12.32
CA ASP A 123 -18.91 -11.45 11.63
C ASP A 123 -18.66 -11.62 10.13
N PHE A 124 -18.87 -12.84 9.62
CA PHE A 124 -18.65 -13.16 8.21
C PHE A 124 -19.49 -12.28 7.26
N LYS A 125 -20.76 -12.03 7.61
CA LYS A 125 -21.65 -11.21 6.79
C LYS A 125 -21.21 -9.76 6.71
N GLN A 126 -20.71 -9.23 7.82
CA GLN A 126 -20.13 -7.89 7.88
C GLN A 126 -18.81 -7.83 7.12
N THR A 127 -17.92 -8.80 7.31
CA THR A 127 -16.63 -8.90 6.60
C THR A 127 -16.82 -8.85 5.08
N LEU A 128 -17.84 -9.55 4.54
CA LEU A 128 -18.10 -9.53 3.10
C LEU A 128 -18.55 -8.14 2.59
N LYS A 129 -19.35 -7.41 3.36
CA LYS A 129 -19.75 -6.02 3.06
C LYS A 129 -18.55 -5.08 3.12
N ASP A 130 -17.67 -5.28 4.09
CA ASP A 130 -16.48 -4.48 4.30
C ASP A 130 -15.46 -4.69 3.17
N ILE A 131 -15.27 -5.93 2.71
CA ILE A 131 -14.47 -6.24 1.51
C ILE A 131 -15.02 -5.52 0.28
N TRP A 132 -16.33 -5.56 0.04
CA TRP A 132 -16.95 -4.87 -1.10
C TRP A 132 -16.79 -3.34 -1.02
N ARG A 133 -16.93 -2.79 0.20
CA ARG A 133 -16.66 -1.37 0.48
C ARG A 133 -15.20 -1.02 0.19
N ALA A 134 -14.26 -1.82 0.71
CA ALA A 134 -12.81 -1.63 0.52
C ALA A 134 -12.43 -1.66 -0.98
N ILE A 135 -12.93 -2.64 -1.75
CA ILE A 135 -12.70 -2.73 -3.19
C ILE A 135 -13.20 -1.46 -3.90
N ARG A 136 -14.42 -0.98 -3.59
CA ARG A 136 -14.97 0.24 -4.21
C ARG A 136 -14.12 1.48 -3.91
N ILE A 137 -13.62 1.59 -2.68
CA ILE A 137 -12.74 2.70 -2.29
C ILE A 137 -11.39 2.58 -2.97
N ALA A 138 -10.79 1.39 -2.98
CA ALA A 138 -9.50 1.11 -3.62
C ALA A 138 -9.55 1.43 -5.12
N VAL A 139 -10.51 0.89 -5.86
CA VAL A 139 -10.69 1.12 -7.30
C VAL A 139 -10.81 2.62 -7.60
N ARG A 140 -11.65 3.33 -6.85
CA ARG A 140 -11.81 4.77 -7.07
C ARG A 140 -10.54 5.57 -6.75
N ASN A 141 -9.84 5.22 -5.67
CA ASN A 141 -8.59 5.89 -5.30
C ASN A 141 -7.52 5.61 -6.34
N THR A 142 -7.40 4.36 -6.81
CA THR A 142 -6.47 3.96 -7.87
C THR A 142 -6.74 4.69 -9.18
N ILE A 143 -8.01 4.79 -9.61
CA ILE A 143 -8.36 5.55 -10.83
C ILE A 143 -7.92 7.01 -10.70
N LYS A 144 -8.18 7.67 -9.57
CA LYS A 144 -7.76 9.05 -9.35
C LYS A 144 -6.26 9.21 -9.29
N GLN A 145 -5.59 8.32 -8.56
CA GLN A 145 -4.12 8.28 -8.48
C GLN A 145 -3.51 8.15 -9.86
N LEU A 146 -3.98 7.18 -10.65
CA LEU A 146 -3.50 6.92 -11.99
C LEU A 146 -3.77 8.10 -12.93
N SER A 147 -4.96 8.70 -12.87
CA SER A 147 -5.28 9.90 -13.66
C SER A 147 -4.34 11.07 -13.37
N LEU A 148 -3.99 11.28 -12.09
CA LEU A 148 -3.04 12.33 -11.71
C LEU A 148 -1.61 11.99 -12.15
N ILE A 149 -1.19 10.72 -12.07
CA ILE A 149 0.12 10.26 -12.56
C ILE A 149 0.21 10.47 -14.07
N ILE A 150 -0.81 10.07 -14.83
CA ILE A 150 -0.86 10.28 -16.29
C ILE A 150 -0.74 11.77 -16.63
N LEU A 151 -1.38 12.64 -15.84
CA LEU A 151 -1.28 14.09 -16.05
C LEU A 151 0.16 14.63 -15.80
N CYS A 152 0.97 13.92 -15.01
CA CYS A 152 2.38 14.29 -14.79
C CYS A 152 3.30 13.79 -15.90
N LEU A 153 2.91 12.81 -16.74
CA LEU A 153 3.79 12.23 -17.76
C LEU A 153 4.29 13.25 -18.81
N PRO A 154 3.47 14.22 -19.31
CA PRO A 154 3.95 15.22 -20.26
C PRO A 154 5.12 16.07 -19.75
N LEU A 155 5.29 16.21 -18.42
CA LEU A 155 6.43 16.93 -17.85
C LEU A 155 7.78 16.28 -18.23
N ASN A 156 7.79 14.97 -18.48
CA ASN A 156 9.01 14.26 -18.90
C ASN A 156 9.49 14.66 -20.32
N LEU A 157 8.69 15.41 -21.10
CA LEU A 157 9.11 15.97 -22.37
C LEU A 157 10.14 17.10 -22.19
N ILE A 158 10.22 17.70 -20.99
CA ILE A 158 11.23 18.69 -20.63
C ILE A 158 12.43 17.92 -20.04
N PRO A 159 13.58 17.86 -20.75
CA PRO A 159 14.74 17.09 -20.30
C PRO A 159 15.21 17.52 -18.91
N VAL A 160 15.60 16.54 -18.09
CA VAL A 160 16.16 16.69 -16.74
C VAL A 160 15.19 17.36 -15.75
N VAL A 161 14.86 18.64 -15.96
CA VAL A 161 14.03 19.42 -15.00
C VAL A 161 12.62 18.86 -14.91
N GLY A 162 11.99 18.57 -16.05
CA GLY A 162 10.64 18.01 -16.08
C GLY A 162 10.55 16.62 -15.47
N SER A 163 11.57 15.78 -15.70
CA SER A 163 11.64 14.44 -15.11
C SER A 163 11.78 14.49 -13.58
N VAL A 164 12.59 15.39 -13.05
CA VAL A 164 12.71 15.57 -11.59
C VAL A 164 11.41 16.07 -10.99
N ILE A 165 10.76 17.06 -11.61
CA ILE A 165 9.46 17.58 -11.14
C ILE A 165 8.40 16.48 -11.20
N SER A 166 8.34 15.73 -12.31
CA SER A 166 7.42 14.60 -12.47
C SER A 166 7.61 13.54 -11.37
N LEU A 167 8.86 13.16 -11.09
CA LEU A 167 9.18 12.19 -10.04
C LEU A 167 8.71 12.65 -8.67
N VAL A 168 8.95 13.92 -8.32
CA VAL A 168 8.52 14.50 -7.03
C VAL A 168 6.99 14.54 -6.94
N LEU A 169 6.30 14.95 -8.01
CA LEU A 169 4.84 14.99 -8.02
C LEU A 169 4.24 13.58 -7.92
N ILE A 170 4.78 12.61 -8.65
CA ILE A 170 4.35 11.21 -8.58
C ILE A 170 4.58 10.66 -7.17
N PHE A 171 5.71 10.97 -6.52
CA PHE A 171 5.94 10.60 -5.13
C PHE A 171 4.88 11.18 -4.19
N ILE A 172 4.55 12.46 -4.32
CA ILE A 172 3.54 13.15 -3.49
C ILE A 172 2.15 12.51 -3.69
N ILE A 173 1.79 12.23 -4.95
CA ILE A 173 0.53 11.56 -5.28
C ILE A 173 0.48 10.16 -4.65
N ASN A 174 1.51 9.36 -4.86
CA ASN A 174 1.60 8.00 -4.32
C ASN A 174 1.53 8.01 -2.79
N ALA A 175 2.30 8.88 -2.14
CA ALA A 175 2.31 9.02 -0.68
C ALA A 175 0.90 9.34 -0.13
N TYR A 176 0.18 10.26 -0.75
CA TYR A 176 -1.16 10.59 -0.31
C TYR A 176 -2.15 9.43 -0.48
N TYR A 177 -2.18 8.79 -1.66
CA TYR A 177 -3.15 7.72 -1.93
C TYR A 177 -2.86 6.43 -1.18
N PHE A 178 -1.60 6.05 -0.98
CA PHE A 178 -1.25 4.92 -0.10
C PHE A 178 -1.62 5.21 1.35
N GLY A 179 -1.34 6.43 1.82
CA GLY A 179 -1.80 6.86 3.15
C GLY A 179 -3.32 6.77 3.32
N CYS A 180 -4.10 7.16 2.29
CA CYS A 180 -5.56 6.97 2.29
C CYS A 180 -5.95 5.50 2.47
N GLY A 181 -5.25 4.58 1.80
CA GLY A 181 -5.48 3.14 1.94
C GLY A 181 -5.26 2.65 3.37
N PHE A 182 -4.14 3.02 3.99
CA PHE A 182 -3.84 2.63 5.37
C PHE A 182 -4.82 3.22 6.39
N MET A 183 -5.28 4.45 6.19
CA MET A 183 -6.29 5.06 7.04
C MET A 183 -7.64 4.35 6.93
N ASP A 184 -7.96 3.79 5.76
CA ASP A 184 -9.27 3.19 5.52
C ASP A 184 -9.51 1.92 6.33
N TYR A 185 -8.47 1.14 6.70
CA TYR A 185 -8.62 -0.04 7.55
C TYR A 185 -9.27 0.26 8.91
N THR A 186 -8.97 1.40 9.50
CA THR A 186 -9.60 1.85 10.75
C THR A 186 -11.00 2.42 10.50
N TYR A 187 -11.18 3.19 9.44
CA TYR A 187 -12.49 3.77 9.09
C TYR A 187 -13.52 2.70 8.72
N GLU A 188 -13.08 1.60 8.14
CA GLU A 188 -13.90 0.41 7.88
C GLU A 188 -14.49 -0.13 9.19
N ARG A 189 -13.66 -0.38 10.21
CA ARG A 189 -14.11 -0.83 11.53
C ARG A 189 -15.05 0.16 12.21
N TRP A 190 -14.83 1.44 12.01
CA TRP A 190 -15.73 2.49 12.51
C TRP A 190 -16.98 2.64 11.67
N ARG A 191 -17.19 1.78 10.67
CA ARG A 191 -18.36 1.74 9.78
C ARG A 191 -18.65 3.07 9.09
N LEU A 192 -17.61 3.85 8.78
CA LEU A 192 -17.78 5.10 8.06
C LEU A 192 -18.11 4.81 6.59
N SER A 193 -19.07 5.58 6.07
CA SER A 193 -19.34 5.54 4.63
C SER A 193 -18.13 6.05 3.83
N PRO A 194 -18.00 5.70 2.54
CA PRO A 194 -16.92 6.21 1.69
C PRO A 194 -16.85 7.74 1.57
N LYS A 195 -17.96 8.44 1.80
CA LYS A 195 -18.00 9.91 1.81
C LYS A 195 -17.47 10.47 3.13
N GLU A 196 -17.81 9.83 4.25
CA GLU A 196 -17.33 10.21 5.57
C GLU A 196 -15.84 9.92 5.74
N SER A 197 -15.37 8.74 5.33
CA SER A 197 -13.93 8.40 5.32
C SER A 197 -13.11 9.47 4.61
N ARG A 198 -13.57 9.95 3.45
CA ARG A 198 -12.88 11.04 2.71
C ARG A 198 -12.86 12.36 3.49
N LYS A 199 -13.95 12.73 4.15
CA LYS A 199 -13.99 13.95 4.96
C LYS A 199 -13.00 13.86 6.11
N GLU A 200 -12.92 12.71 6.78
CA GLU A 200 -11.97 12.48 7.86
C GLU A 200 -10.51 12.52 7.36
N VAL A 201 -10.20 11.81 6.27
CA VAL A 201 -8.87 11.89 5.63
C VAL A 201 -8.50 13.32 5.28
N HIS A 202 -9.45 14.10 4.75
CA HIS A 202 -9.15 15.49 4.37
C HIS A 202 -8.82 16.39 5.57
N LYS A 203 -9.42 16.15 6.73
CA LYS A 203 -9.08 16.87 7.97
C LYS A 203 -7.64 16.61 8.43
N ILE A 204 -7.14 15.39 8.20
CA ILE A 204 -5.81 14.94 8.62
C ILE A 204 -4.90 14.64 7.41
N LYS A 205 -5.07 15.36 6.30
CA LYS A 205 -4.41 15.07 5.03
C LYS A 205 -2.88 15.04 5.10
N TYR A 206 -2.27 15.82 5.96
CA TYR A 206 -0.82 15.83 6.13
C TYR A 206 -0.32 14.65 7.00
N ILE A 207 -1.13 14.16 7.95
CA ILE A 207 -0.86 12.90 8.66
C ILE A 207 -0.95 11.74 7.66
N THR A 208 -2.01 11.74 6.85
CA THR A 208 -2.22 10.73 5.80
C THR A 208 -1.06 10.71 4.82
N PHE A 209 -0.62 11.88 4.35
CA PHE A 209 0.57 12.01 3.49
C PHE A 209 1.83 11.47 4.16
N ALA A 210 2.11 11.85 5.41
CA ALA A 210 3.29 11.40 6.14
C ALA A 210 3.32 9.87 6.29
N ASN A 211 2.16 9.27 6.60
CA ASN A 211 2.02 7.82 6.70
C ASN A 211 2.33 7.14 5.35
N GLY A 212 1.72 7.58 4.27
CA GLY A 212 1.96 7.00 2.95
C GLY A 212 3.35 7.32 2.39
N ALA A 213 3.99 8.44 2.78
CA ALA A 213 5.33 8.79 2.35
C ALA A 213 6.38 7.78 2.85
N VAL A 214 6.27 7.34 4.11
CA VAL A 214 7.17 6.31 4.67
C VAL A 214 7.01 4.99 3.94
N TYR A 215 5.78 4.62 3.56
CA TYR A 215 5.52 3.43 2.76
C TYR A 215 6.01 3.56 1.32
N SER A 216 5.83 4.73 0.71
CA SER A 216 6.17 4.96 -0.70
C SER A 216 7.67 5.06 -0.94
N LEU A 217 8.43 5.59 0.02
CA LEU A 217 9.86 5.85 -0.14
C LEU A 217 10.67 4.61 -0.56
N PRO A 218 10.51 3.45 0.08
CA PRO A 218 11.21 2.23 -0.34
C PRO A 218 10.92 1.78 -1.76
N LEU A 219 9.73 2.07 -2.31
CA LEU A 219 9.35 1.63 -3.66
C LEU A 219 10.25 2.24 -4.76
N TYR A 220 10.98 3.31 -4.45
CA TYR A 220 11.94 3.94 -5.36
C TYR A 220 13.36 3.38 -5.21
N LEU A 221 13.57 2.42 -4.31
CA LEU A 221 14.86 1.75 -4.09
C LEU A 221 14.90 0.40 -4.81
N PHE A 222 16.12 -0.03 -5.16
CA PHE A 222 16.33 -1.40 -5.63
C PHE A 222 15.89 -2.39 -4.54
N CYS A 223 15.12 -3.42 -4.89
CA CYS A 223 14.46 -4.34 -3.94
C CYS A 223 13.45 -3.66 -2.98
N GLY A 224 13.06 -2.43 -3.25
CA GLY A 224 12.16 -1.66 -2.38
C GLY A 224 10.79 -2.29 -2.16
N THR A 225 10.33 -3.13 -3.08
CA THR A 225 9.06 -3.86 -2.95
C THR A 225 9.05 -4.80 -1.73
N PHE A 226 10.17 -5.47 -1.45
CA PHE A 226 10.29 -6.32 -0.25
C PHE A 226 10.26 -5.50 1.03
N ILE A 227 10.97 -4.35 1.03
CA ILE A 227 10.98 -3.42 2.15
C ILE A 227 9.58 -2.82 2.36
N ALA A 228 8.92 -2.44 1.27
CA ALA A 228 7.56 -1.90 1.31
C ALA A 228 6.55 -2.92 1.84
N ALA A 229 6.69 -4.21 1.52
CA ALA A 229 5.83 -5.26 2.05
C ALA A 229 5.88 -5.32 3.59
N PHE A 230 7.08 -5.20 4.18
CA PHE A 230 7.25 -5.13 5.63
C PHE A 230 6.72 -3.81 6.21
N ILE A 231 7.09 -2.67 5.59
CA ILE A 231 6.67 -1.34 6.03
C ILE A 231 5.15 -1.16 5.91
N GLY A 232 4.48 -1.85 4.97
CA GLY A 232 3.02 -1.79 4.83
C GLY A 232 2.27 -2.18 6.09
N GLY A 233 2.68 -3.26 6.75
CA GLY A 233 2.12 -3.65 8.04
C GLY A 233 2.40 -2.63 9.15
N VAL A 234 3.62 -2.09 9.19
CA VAL A 234 3.97 -1.00 10.13
C VAL A 234 3.13 0.25 9.85
N SER A 235 2.90 0.58 8.58
CA SER A 235 2.07 1.72 8.17
C SER A 235 0.61 1.56 8.57
N ALA A 236 0.05 0.35 8.48
CA ALA A 236 -1.31 0.06 8.94
C ALA A 236 -1.44 0.29 10.47
N VAL A 237 -0.44 -0.16 11.25
CA VAL A 237 -0.39 0.08 12.70
C VAL A 237 -0.21 1.57 13.01
N ALA A 238 0.71 2.26 12.33
CA ALA A 238 0.96 3.69 12.52
C ALA A 238 -0.28 4.54 12.17
N ALA A 239 -0.99 4.20 11.08
CA ALA A 239 -2.24 4.84 10.70
C ALA A 239 -3.30 4.69 11.79
N THR A 240 -3.45 3.50 12.37
CA THR A 240 -4.41 3.24 13.46
C THR A 240 -4.06 4.06 14.70
N ILE A 241 -2.79 4.09 15.10
CA ILE A 241 -2.32 4.87 16.25
C ILE A 241 -2.67 6.36 16.06
N THR A 242 -2.33 6.94 14.90
CA THR A 242 -2.59 8.36 14.62
C THR A 242 -4.08 8.70 14.64
N GLN A 243 -4.91 7.81 14.11
CA GLN A 243 -6.37 8.04 14.10
C GLN A 243 -6.98 7.98 15.51
N LEU A 244 -6.53 7.03 16.34
CA LEU A 244 -6.96 6.91 17.72
C LEU A 244 -6.49 8.12 18.57
N GLU A 245 -5.24 8.56 18.38
CA GLU A 245 -4.70 9.75 19.05
C GLU A 245 -5.45 11.03 18.62
N THR A 246 -5.69 11.20 17.33
CA THR A 246 -6.39 12.37 16.78
C THR A 246 -7.84 12.47 17.28
N ARG A 247 -8.50 11.36 17.53
CA ARG A 247 -9.84 11.29 18.14
C ARG A 247 -9.82 11.36 19.67
N GLY A 248 -8.68 11.43 20.29
CA GLY A 248 -8.54 11.47 21.74
C GLY A 248 -8.98 10.18 22.45
N GLN A 249 -9.12 9.07 21.73
CA GLN A 249 -9.59 7.81 22.33
C GLN A 249 -8.56 7.22 23.28
N VAL A 250 -7.27 7.29 22.93
CA VAL A 250 -6.18 6.78 23.80
C VAL A 250 -6.06 7.57 25.08
N SER A 251 -6.17 8.89 25.03
CA SER A 251 -6.11 9.74 26.22
C SER A 251 -7.30 9.53 27.15
N ARG A 252 -8.51 9.41 26.60
CA ARG A 252 -9.72 9.13 27.40
C ARG A 252 -9.61 7.81 28.16
N ILE A 253 -9.11 6.75 27.54
CA ILE A 253 -8.98 5.43 28.18
C ILE A 253 -7.87 5.46 29.24
N LYS A 254 -6.75 6.15 28.97
CA LYS A 254 -5.70 6.32 29.97
C LYS A 254 -6.18 7.07 31.20
N ASN A 255 -6.94 8.15 31.01
CA ASN A 255 -7.51 8.89 32.11
C ASN A 255 -8.53 8.05 32.90
N GLN A 256 -9.43 7.36 32.22
CA GLN A 256 -10.41 6.46 32.84
C GLN A 256 -9.74 5.33 33.65
N LYS A 257 -8.63 4.75 33.15
CA LYS A 257 -7.84 3.76 33.92
C LYS A 257 -7.12 4.39 35.10
N ALA A 258 -6.61 5.62 34.97
CA ALA A 258 -5.98 6.33 36.06
C ALA A 258 -6.99 6.66 37.16
N ASP A 259 -8.20 7.10 36.79
CA ASP A 259 -9.29 7.41 37.75
C ASP A 259 -9.79 6.16 38.51
N ILE A 260 -9.79 4.98 37.83
CA ILE A 260 -10.13 3.70 38.46
C ILE A 260 -9.04 3.22 39.43
N LEU A 261 -7.77 3.51 39.12
CA LEU A 261 -6.63 3.09 39.94
C LEU A 261 -6.30 4.06 41.06
N ASP A 262 -6.76 5.32 41.01
CA ASP A 262 -6.55 6.37 42.00
C ASP A 262 -7.84 7.17 42.21
N PRO A 263 -8.87 6.58 42.88
CA PRO A 263 -10.15 7.23 43.10
C PRO A 263 -10.07 8.48 43.98
N ALA A 264 -8.91 8.78 44.56
CA ALA A 264 -8.70 9.99 45.39
C ALA A 264 -8.40 11.27 44.57
N ARG A 265 -8.41 11.22 43.24
CA ARG A 265 -8.17 12.37 42.33
C ARG A 265 -9.44 13.07 41.83
N GLY A 266 -10.61 12.60 42.23
CA GLY A 266 -11.91 13.18 41.87
C GLY A 266 -12.51 14.07 42.94
#